data_586be4754612e4af2711a9b1780e13bd
#
_entry.id   586be4754612e4af2711a9b1780e13bd
#
_cell.length_a   1.000
_cell.length_b   1.000
_cell.length_c   1.000
_cell.angle_alpha   90.00
_cell.angle_beta   90.00
_cell.angle_gamma   90.00
#
_symmetry.space_group_name_H-M   'P 1'
#
loop_
_entity.id
_entity.type
_entity.pdbx_description
1 polymer ?
#
loop_
_entity_poly.entity_id
_entity_poly.type
_entity_poly.pdbx_seq_one_letter_code
_entity_poly.pdbx_strand_id
1 'polypeptide(L)'
;EIDNLQNVPEETSRNWYAAFERGEPIRIDDVEDVRDADPLLYETLKPQGIISLIVVPFYSEGKIIGFFGVDNPRALNLDNTLDMINLMCRFIVFTIEKKRLTRRLEEMRYRDQLTGFKNRFALNKYIREELDKTAKIGVVFCDVNDLKAINDECGHEEGDQHIVDACKILRGVFAEADHYRMGGDEFLTLCPGMLEVELYKQGAQFKERIEK
;
A
#
# COMPACT_ATOMS: atom_id res chain seq x y z
N GLU A 1 23.34 8.09 14.31
CA GLU A 1 24.38 7.85 13.27
C GLU A 1 23.89 6.87 12.19
N ILE A 2 22.64 7.06 11.72
CA ILE A 2 22.06 6.27 10.61
C ILE A 2 21.98 7.15 9.34
N ASP A 3 22.49 8.35 9.38
CA ASP A 3 22.28 9.36 8.33
C ASP A 3 23.10 9.14 7.04
N ASN A 4 24.11 8.28 7.06
CA ASN A 4 25.04 8.13 5.95
C ASN A 4 24.62 7.14 4.85
N LEU A 5 23.59 6.33 5.08
CA LEU A 5 23.05 5.36 4.10
C LEU A 5 21.66 5.73 3.56
N GLN A 6 21.12 6.90 3.94
CA GLN A 6 19.88 7.40 3.37
C GLN A 6 20.17 8.03 2.00
N ASN A 7 19.46 7.57 0.98
CA ASN A 7 19.57 8.06 -0.40
C ASN A 7 20.87 7.70 -1.14
N VAL A 8 21.43 6.50 -0.90
CA VAL A 8 22.49 5.97 -1.76
C VAL A 8 21.95 5.89 -3.20
N PRO A 9 22.62 6.49 -4.19
CA PRO A 9 22.17 6.44 -5.56
C PRO A 9 22.00 4.99 -6.04
N GLU A 10 20.90 4.70 -6.75
CA GLU A 10 20.62 3.37 -7.31
C GLU A 10 21.78 2.87 -8.20
N GLU A 11 22.51 3.80 -8.80
CA GLU A 11 23.68 3.55 -9.62
C GLU A 11 24.82 2.83 -8.87
N THR A 12 24.99 3.10 -7.56
CA THR A 12 26.04 2.49 -6.73
C THR A 12 25.83 0.98 -6.54
N SER A 13 24.58 0.53 -6.53
CA SER A 13 24.22 -0.88 -6.34
C SER A 13 23.86 -1.59 -7.64
N ARG A 14 23.89 -0.91 -8.79
CA ARG A 14 23.47 -1.47 -10.08
C ARG A 14 24.19 -2.77 -10.43
N ASN A 15 25.50 -2.83 -10.18
CA ASN A 15 26.32 -4.01 -10.48
C ASN A 15 25.98 -5.22 -9.59
N TRP A 16 25.30 -4.99 -8.45
CA TRP A 16 24.93 -6.06 -7.53
C TRP A 16 23.73 -6.87 -8.03
N TYR A 17 22.82 -6.23 -8.78
CA TYR A 17 21.61 -6.89 -9.26
C TYR A 17 21.90 -8.10 -10.14
N ALA A 18 22.99 -8.07 -10.94
CA ALA A 18 23.38 -9.22 -11.73
C ALA A 18 23.78 -10.44 -10.89
N ALA A 19 24.40 -10.23 -9.72
CA ALA A 19 24.68 -11.30 -8.76
C ALA A 19 23.42 -11.73 -8.03
N PHE A 20 22.59 -10.77 -7.64
CA PHE A 20 21.32 -11.05 -6.96
C PHE A 20 20.35 -11.85 -7.82
N GLU A 21 20.29 -11.61 -9.14
CA GLU A 21 19.48 -12.43 -10.05
C GLU A 21 19.93 -13.89 -10.10
N ARG A 22 21.20 -14.18 -9.81
CA ARG A 22 21.73 -15.55 -9.69
C ARG A 22 21.57 -16.12 -8.26
N GLY A 23 21.03 -15.33 -7.33
CA GLY A 23 20.90 -15.73 -5.92
C GLY A 23 22.21 -15.63 -5.12
N GLU A 24 23.21 -14.92 -5.67
CA GLU A 24 24.54 -14.80 -5.08
C GLU A 24 24.61 -13.58 -4.15
N PRO A 25 25.21 -13.70 -2.95
CA PRO A 25 25.53 -12.55 -2.11
C PRO A 25 26.70 -11.76 -2.68
N ILE A 26 26.77 -10.46 -2.39
CA ILE A 26 27.96 -9.66 -2.61
C ILE A 26 28.87 -9.82 -1.39
N ARG A 27 30.12 -10.09 -1.65
CA ARG A 27 31.16 -10.18 -0.63
C ARG A 27 32.38 -9.36 -1.07
N ILE A 28 32.75 -8.40 -0.25
CA ILE A 28 33.95 -7.56 -0.40
C ILE A 28 34.78 -7.79 0.84
N ASP A 29 35.89 -8.48 0.70
CA ASP A 29 36.79 -8.78 1.82
C ASP A 29 37.69 -7.60 2.15
N ASP A 30 38.10 -6.83 1.13
CA ASP A 30 38.79 -5.55 1.27
C ASP A 30 38.25 -4.55 0.24
N VAL A 31 37.79 -3.39 0.71
CA VAL A 31 37.30 -2.31 -0.15
C VAL A 31 38.35 -1.79 -1.12
N GLU A 32 39.65 -1.93 -0.78
CA GLU A 32 40.75 -1.54 -1.69
C GLU A 32 40.73 -2.37 -2.99
N ASP A 33 40.25 -3.61 -2.97
CA ASP A 33 40.22 -4.49 -4.14
C ASP A 33 39.18 -4.02 -5.18
N VAL A 34 38.19 -3.20 -4.79
CA VAL A 34 37.17 -2.68 -5.71
C VAL A 34 37.51 -1.30 -6.27
N ARG A 35 38.61 -0.69 -5.84
CA ARG A 35 39.03 0.67 -6.26
C ARG A 35 39.04 0.86 -7.78
N ASP A 36 39.67 -0.05 -8.50
CA ASP A 36 39.84 0.03 -9.96
C ASP A 36 38.67 -0.61 -10.71
N ALA A 37 38.01 -1.62 -10.10
CA ALA A 37 36.90 -2.37 -10.72
C ALA A 37 35.55 -1.62 -10.64
N ASP A 38 35.32 -0.91 -9.52
CA ASP A 38 34.11 -0.11 -9.28
C ASP A 38 34.44 1.15 -8.48
N PRO A 39 35.01 2.19 -9.13
CA PRO A 39 35.42 3.41 -8.46
C PRO A 39 34.28 4.13 -7.72
N LEU A 40 33.04 4.06 -8.25
CA LEU A 40 31.89 4.69 -7.62
C LEU A 40 31.54 4.01 -6.30
N LEU A 41 31.56 2.70 -6.26
CA LEU A 41 31.38 1.92 -5.04
C LEU A 41 32.47 2.21 -4.03
N TYR A 42 33.74 2.25 -4.47
CA TYR A 42 34.88 2.60 -3.63
C TYR A 42 34.73 3.99 -2.98
N GLU A 43 34.41 5.01 -3.78
CA GLU A 43 34.20 6.38 -3.31
C GLU A 43 33.00 6.50 -2.35
N THR A 44 32.04 5.57 -2.46
CA THR A 44 30.88 5.52 -1.56
C THR A 44 31.23 4.86 -0.23
N LEU A 45 31.97 3.74 -0.25
CA LEU A 45 32.23 2.94 0.95
C LEU A 45 33.40 3.48 1.79
N LYS A 46 34.47 3.90 1.13
CA LYS A 46 35.74 4.30 1.80
C LYS A 46 35.56 5.46 2.78
N PRO A 47 34.86 6.56 2.45
CA PRO A 47 34.64 7.67 3.38
C PRO A 47 33.85 7.31 4.63
N GLN A 48 33.05 6.22 4.56
CA GLN A 48 32.26 5.71 5.67
C GLN A 48 33.05 4.78 6.61
N GLY A 49 34.34 4.56 6.33
CA GLY A 49 35.21 3.68 7.13
C GLY A 49 34.88 2.18 6.91
N ILE A 50 34.24 1.84 5.80
CA ILE A 50 33.96 0.44 5.44
C ILE A 50 35.22 -0.16 4.85
N ILE A 51 35.69 -1.25 5.48
CA ILE A 51 36.86 -2.02 5.05
C ILE A 51 36.42 -3.27 4.32
N SER A 52 35.35 -3.92 4.81
CA SER A 52 34.78 -5.13 4.22
C SER A 52 33.27 -5.05 4.29
N LEU A 53 32.58 -5.79 3.41
CA LEU A 53 31.14 -5.73 3.25
C LEU A 53 30.57 -7.09 2.83
N ILE A 54 29.45 -7.48 3.42
CA ILE A 54 28.63 -8.59 2.96
C ILE A 54 27.23 -8.06 2.72
N VAL A 55 26.66 -8.30 1.52
CA VAL A 55 25.27 -7.93 1.18
C VAL A 55 24.54 -9.15 0.66
N VAL A 56 23.36 -9.41 1.23
CA VAL A 56 22.50 -10.54 0.87
C VAL A 56 21.17 -10.00 0.35
N PRO A 57 20.75 -10.39 -0.85
CA PRO A 57 19.44 -10.04 -1.37
C PRO A 57 18.35 -10.84 -0.68
N PHE A 58 17.16 -10.24 -0.57
CA PHE A 58 15.97 -10.97 -0.15
C PHE A 58 14.84 -10.80 -1.16
N TYR A 59 14.04 -11.87 -1.29
CA TYR A 59 13.07 -12.02 -2.36
C TYR A 59 11.68 -12.23 -1.79
N SER A 60 10.67 -11.72 -2.51
CA SER A 60 9.27 -12.09 -2.33
C SER A 60 8.69 -12.43 -3.70
N GLU A 61 7.99 -13.57 -3.79
CA GLU A 61 7.39 -14.07 -5.04
C GLU A 61 8.42 -14.15 -6.22
N GLY A 62 9.66 -14.49 -5.92
CA GLY A 62 10.74 -14.60 -6.91
C GLY A 62 11.32 -13.26 -7.40
N LYS A 63 10.90 -12.13 -6.83
CA LYS A 63 11.43 -10.79 -7.15
C LYS A 63 12.30 -10.30 -6.02
N ILE A 64 13.40 -9.63 -6.36
CA ILE A 64 14.22 -8.92 -5.39
C ILE A 64 13.40 -7.76 -4.84
N ILE A 65 13.18 -7.74 -3.53
CA ILE A 65 12.45 -6.67 -2.83
C ILE A 65 13.37 -5.80 -1.97
N GLY A 66 14.63 -6.19 -1.84
CA GLY A 66 15.67 -5.46 -1.13
C GLY A 66 16.89 -6.31 -0.88
N PHE A 67 17.81 -5.74 -0.15
CA PHE A 67 19.03 -6.42 0.31
C PHE A 67 19.39 -5.94 1.72
N PHE A 68 20.14 -6.75 2.44
CA PHE A 68 20.64 -6.44 3.77
C PHE A 68 22.17 -6.57 3.77
N GLY A 69 22.85 -5.52 4.23
CA GLY A 69 24.31 -5.47 4.30
C GLY A 69 24.82 -5.44 5.74
N VAL A 70 26.01 -5.97 5.92
CA VAL A 70 26.80 -5.84 7.15
C VAL A 70 28.18 -5.34 6.80
N ASP A 71 28.53 -4.21 7.38
CA ASP A 71 29.83 -3.55 7.23
C ASP A 71 30.82 -4.10 8.24
N ASN A 72 32.06 -4.27 7.83
CA ASN A 72 33.17 -4.70 8.65
C ASN A 72 32.87 -5.98 9.48
N PRO A 73 32.31 -7.06 8.87
CA PRO A 73 32.10 -8.30 9.61
C PRO A 73 33.43 -8.84 10.12
N ARG A 74 33.42 -9.41 11.35
CA ARG A 74 34.62 -10.03 11.90
C ARG A 74 35.02 -11.26 11.08
N ALA A 75 36.24 -11.27 10.55
CA ALA A 75 36.77 -12.31 9.66
C ALA A 75 36.68 -13.75 10.20
N LEU A 76 36.68 -13.92 11.53
CA LEU A 76 36.67 -15.23 12.19
C LEU A 76 35.30 -15.98 12.12
N ASN A 77 34.22 -15.31 11.64
CA ASN A 77 32.86 -15.89 11.68
C ASN A 77 32.05 -15.58 10.41
N LEU A 78 32.67 -15.49 9.24
CA LEU A 78 32.01 -15.08 7.99
C LEU A 78 30.82 -16.00 7.61
N ASP A 79 30.99 -17.32 7.76
CA ASP A 79 29.91 -18.27 7.45
C ASP A 79 28.73 -18.10 8.42
N ASN A 80 29.00 -17.98 9.72
CA ASN A 80 27.97 -17.70 10.72
C ASN A 80 27.29 -16.34 10.50
N THR A 81 28.03 -15.35 10.00
CA THR A 81 27.49 -14.03 9.66
C THR A 81 26.53 -14.13 8.48
N LEU A 82 26.89 -14.88 7.43
CA LEU A 82 25.99 -15.13 6.28
C LEU A 82 24.72 -15.86 6.70
N ASP A 83 24.83 -16.89 7.53
CA ASP A 83 23.66 -17.61 8.03
C ASP A 83 22.74 -16.73 8.85
N MET A 84 23.32 -15.89 9.70
CA MET A 84 22.55 -14.92 10.49
C MET A 84 21.86 -13.86 9.62
N ILE A 85 22.56 -13.31 8.62
CA ILE A 85 21.96 -12.38 7.66
C ILE A 85 20.83 -13.05 6.90
N ASN A 86 21.01 -14.28 6.40
CA ASN A 86 19.99 -15.01 5.71
C ASN A 86 18.76 -15.25 6.59
N LEU A 87 18.95 -15.57 7.87
CA LEU A 87 17.86 -15.72 8.84
C LEU A 87 17.11 -14.38 9.04
N MET A 88 17.85 -13.26 9.19
CA MET A 88 17.25 -11.93 9.30
C MET A 88 16.48 -11.55 8.03
N CYS A 89 17.02 -11.81 6.85
CA CYS A 89 16.34 -11.58 5.58
C CYS A 89 15.02 -12.35 5.50
N ARG A 90 15.01 -13.63 5.88
CA ARG A 90 13.78 -14.46 5.94
C ARG A 90 12.76 -13.89 6.91
N PHE A 91 13.20 -13.41 8.07
CA PHE A 91 12.32 -12.80 9.07
C PHE A 91 11.71 -11.48 8.55
N ILE A 92 12.51 -10.65 7.87
CA ILE A 92 12.06 -9.40 7.23
C ILE A 92 10.98 -9.72 6.18
N VAL A 93 11.26 -10.65 5.26
CA VAL A 93 10.31 -11.08 4.23
C VAL A 93 9.02 -11.58 4.85
N PHE A 94 9.10 -12.49 5.82
CA PHE A 94 7.94 -13.01 6.53
C PHE A 94 7.10 -11.89 7.17
N THR A 95 7.76 -10.91 7.77
CA THR A 95 7.07 -9.77 8.41
C THR A 95 6.36 -8.88 7.38
N ILE A 96 7.01 -8.62 6.23
CA ILE A 96 6.43 -7.86 5.13
C ILE A 96 5.22 -8.58 4.55
N GLU A 97 5.35 -9.87 4.26
CA GLU A 97 4.27 -10.69 3.71
C GLU A 97 3.09 -10.83 4.67
N LYS A 98 3.36 -11.05 5.97
CA LYS A 98 2.34 -11.05 7.00
C LYS A 98 1.58 -9.73 7.05
N LYS A 99 2.27 -8.59 7.06
CA LYS A 99 1.64 -7.26 7.01
C LYS A 99 0.78 -7.08 5.76
N ARG A 100 1.30 -7.48 4.60
CA ARG A 100 0.58 -7.38 3.31
C ARG A 100 -0.70 -8.23 3.34
N LEU A 101 -0.61 -9.46 3.85
CA LEU A 101 -1.75 -10.36 3.97
C LEU A 101 -2.80 -9.83 4.95
N THR A 102 -2.36 -9.36 6.12
CA THR A 102 -3.26 -8.75 7.12
C THR A 102 -4.01 -7.56 6.53
N ARG A 103 -3.29 -6.67 5.83
CA ARG A 103 -3.91 -5.51 5.17
C ARG A 103 -4.94 -5.93 4.11
N ARG A 104 -4.62 -6.94 3.28
CA ARG A 104 -5.58 -7.48 2.31
C ARG A 104 -6.84 -8.04 2.98
N LEU A 105 -6.68 -8.79 4.07
CA LEU A 105 -7.82 -9.31 4.83
C LEU A 105 -8.67 -8.19 5.43
N GLU A 106 -8.07 -7.12 5.93
CA GLU A 106 -8.77 -5.94 6.43
C GLU A 106 -9.52 -5.22 5.29
N GLU A 107 -8.89 -5.02 4.14
CA GLU A 107 -9.53 -4.42 2.96
C GLU A 107 -10.73 -5.25 2.50
N MET A 108 -10.59 -6.57 2.41
CA MET A 108 -11.70 -7.48 2.06
C MET A 108 -12.82 -7.45 3.10
N ARG A 109 -12.49 -7.27 4.38
CA ARG A 109 -13.47 -7.25 5.48
C ARG A 109 -14.29 -5.97 5.51
N TYR A 110 -13.69 -4.82 5.17
CA TYR A 110 -14.29 -3.50 5.38
C TYR A 110 -14.60 -2.72 4.10
N ARG A 111 -14.24 -3.25 2.93
CA ARG A 111 -14.54 -2.63 1.65
C ARG A 111 -15.44 -3.52 0.79
N ASP A 112 -16.27 -2.86 -0.01
CA ASP A 112 -17.01 -3.49 -1.09
C ASP A 112 -16.09 -3.72 -2.29
N GLN A 113 -16.10 -4.93 -2.84
CA GLN A 113 -15.16 -5.34 -3.90
C GLN A 113 -15.43 -4.65 -5.24
N LEU A 114 -16.69 -4.34 -5.55
CA LEU A 114 -17.07 -3.71 -6.81
C LEU A 114 -16.76 -2.22 -6.81
N THR A 115 -17.12 -1.53 -5.72
CA THR A 115 -17.11 -0.06 -5.68
C THR A 115 -15.89 0.53 -4.98
N GLY A 116 -15.20 -0.26 -4.15
CA GLY A 116 -14.12 0.19 -3.26
C GLY A 116 -14.59 1.09 -2.12
N PHE A 117 -15.91 1.36 -2.00
CA PHE A 117 -16.49 2.03 -0.85
C PHE A 117 -16.36 1.17 0.42
N LYS A 118 -16.48 1.79 1.58
CA LYS A 118 -16.61 1.04 2.83
C LYS A 118 -17.91 0.20 2.76
N ASN A 119 -17.89 -0.99 3.34
CA ASN A 119 -19.07 -1.85 3.36
C ASN A 119 -19.86 -1.69 4.67
N ARG A 120 -20.96 -2.42 4.81
CA ARG A 120 -21.83 -2.40 5.99
C ARG A 120 -21.11 -2.79 7.29
N PHE A 121 -20.09 -3.67 7.22
CA PHE A 121 -19.28 -4.01 8.40
C PHE A 121 -18.42 -2.83 8.87
N ALA A 122 -17.85 -2.07 7.93
CA ALA A 122 -17.11 -0.85 8.24
C ALA A 122 -17.99 0.21 8.89
N LEU A 123 -19.23 0.40 8.40
CA LEU A 123 -20.21 1.30 9.02
C LEU A 123 -20.54 0.89 10.45
N ASN A 124 -20.83 -0.40 10.67
CA ASN A 124 -21.14 -0.90 12.00
C ASN A 124 -19.97 -0.74 12.98
N LYS A 125 -18.74 -0.89 12.51
CA LYS A 125 -17.53 -0.62 13.29
C LYS A 125 -17.45 0.85 13.66
N TYR A 126 -17.57 1.75 12.66
CA TYR A 126 -17.54 3.19 12.87
C TYR A 126 -18.58 3.65 13.92
N ILE A 127 -19.84 3.19 13.79
CA ILE A 127 -20.91 3.55 14.71
C ILE A 127 -20.61 3.10 16.16
N ARG A 128 -19.98 1.93 16.34
CA ARG A 128 -19.70 1.40 17.68
C ARG A 128 -18.48 1.99 18.34
N GLU A 129 -17.43 2.26 17.55
CA GLU A 129 -16.08 2.48 18.07
C GLU A 129 -15.58 3.91 17.86
N GLU A 130 -16.01 4.55 16.79
CA GLU A 130 -15.43 5.82 16.35
C GLU A 130 -16.43 7.00 16.40
N LEU A 131 -17.72 6.71 16.32
CA LEU A 131 -18.74 7.75 16.24
C LEU A 131 -18.82 8.54 17.56
N ASP A 132 -18.48 9.82 17.49
CA ASP A 132 -18.79 10.77 18.57
C ASP A 132 -20.31 11.05 18.57
N LYS A 133 -21.00 10.56 19.59
CA LYS A 133 -22.46 10.70 19.75
C LYS A 133 -22.92 12.14 19.95
N THR A 134 -22.01 13.07 20.20
CA THR A 134 -22.27 14.50 20.37
C THR A 134 -22.05 15.28 19.05
N ALA A 135 -21.35 14.70 18.08
CA ALA A 135 -21.09 15.35 16.80
C ALA A 135 -22.31 15.39 15.91
N LYS A 136 -22.48 16.51 15.21
CA LYS A 136 -23.47 16.60 14.13
C LYS A 136 -22.89 15.95 12.87
N ILE A 137 -23.65 15.03 12.28
CA ILE A 137 -23.27 14.32 11.07
C ILE A 137 -24.37 14.46 10.04
N GLY A 138 -24.02 14.94 8.87
CA GLY A 138 -24.88 14.87 7.69
C GLY A 138 -24.94 13.43 7.19
N VAL A 139 -26.13 12.99 6.81
CA VAL A 139 -26.34 11.64 6.28
C VAL A 139 -27.05 11.77 4.93
N VAL A 140 -26.49 11.15 3.90
CA VAL A 140 -27.10 11.00 2.59
C VAL A 140 -27.33 9.52 2.33
N PHE A 141 -28.57 9.12 2.11
CA PHE A 141 -28.93 7.77 1.72
C PHE A 141 -29.39 7.77 0.26
N CYS A 142 -28.84 6.87 -0.56
CA CYS A 142 -29.14 6.77 -1.98
C CYS A 142 -29.37 5.32 -2.36
N ASP A 143 -30.19 5.14 -3.40
CA ASP A 143 -30.48 3.86 -4.02
C ASP A 143 -30.35 4.02 -5.54
N VAL A 144 -29.84 3.00 -6.25
CA VAL A 144 -29.75 3.01 -7.72
C VAL A 144 -31.04 2.47 -8.28
N ASN A 145 -31.87 3.36 -8.83
CA ASN A 145 -33.18 3.00 -9.40
C ASN A 145 -33.01 2.00 -10.54
N ASP A 146 -34.00 1.12 -10.65
CA ASP A 146 -34.21 0.19 -11.76
C ASP A 146 -33.01 -0.75 -12.05
N LEU A 147 -32.09 -0.94 -11.10
CA LEU A 147 -30.93 -1.83 -11.26
C LEU A 147 -31.35 -3.24 -11.71
N LYS A 148 -32.49 -3.74 -11.20
CA LYS A 148 -32.99 -5.05 -11.61
C LYS A 148 -33.40 -5.07 -13.08
N ALA A 149 -34.08 -4.03 -13.57
CA ALA A 149 -34.47 -3.95 -14.98
C ALA A 149 -33.23 -3.87 -15.88
N ILE A 150 -32.21 -3.08 -15.49
CA ILE A 150 -30.96 -3.00 -16.21
C ILE A 150 -30.27 -4.36 -16.28
N ASN A 151 -30.19 -5.09 -15.16
CA ASN A 151 -29.61 -6.43 -15.11
C ASN A 151 -30.36 -7.43 -16.01
N ASP A 152 -31.71 -7.37 -16.01
CA ASP A 152 -32.55 -8.28 -16.78
C ASP A 152 -32.46 -7.99 -18.29
N GLU A 153 -32.31 -6.73 -18.71
CA GLU A 153 -32.23 -6.31 -20.12
C GLU A 153 -30.81 -6.33 -20.69
N CYS A 154 -29.80 -5.85 -19.92
CA CYS A 154 -28.44 -5.60 -20.40
C CYS A 154 -27.39 -6.52 -19.77
N GLY A 155 -27.77 -7.30 -18.76
CA GLY A 155 -26.85 -8.18 -18.02
C GLY A 155 -26.18 -7.55 -16.81
N HIS A 156 -25.63 -8.41 -15.96
CA HIS A 156 -25.02 -8.00 -14.67
C HIS A 156 -23.81 -7.09 -14.82
N GLU A 157 -23.02 -7.22 -15.89
CA GLU A 157 -21.86 -6.36 -16.14
C GLU A 157 -22.27 -4.90 -16.31
N GLU A 158 -23.37 -4.64 -17.02
CA GLU A 158 -23.91 -3.29 -17.21
C GLU A 158 -24.48 -2.74 -15.90
N GLY A 159 -25.18 -3.56 -15.11
CA GLY A 159 -25.66 -3.18 -13.79
C GLY A 159 -24.50 -2.84 -12.83
N ASP A 160 -23.44 -3.63 -12.85
CA ASP A 160 -22.23 -3.34 -12.08
C ASP A 160 -21.58 -2.01 -12.50
N GLN A 161 -21.57 -1.70 -13.80
CA GLN A 161 -21.08 -0.41 -14.31
C GLN A 161 -21.92 0.76 -13.81
N HIS A 162 -23.26 0.64 -13.78
CA HIS A 162 -24.15 1.66 -13.24
C HIS A 162 -23.91 1.92 -11.76
N ILE A 163 -23.68 0.86 -10.98
CA ILE A 163 -23.29 0.97 -9.57
C ILE A 163 -21.96 1.74 -9.42
N VAL A 164 -20.95 1.41 -10.23
CA VAL A 164 -19.64 2.09 -10.21
C VAL A 164 -19.78 3.55 -10.61
N ASP A 165 -20.62 3.89 -11.58
CA ASP A 165 -20.83 5.26 -12.03
C ASP A 165 -21.58 6.09 -10.98
N ALA A 166 -22.57 5.53 -10.31
CA ALA A 166 -23.19 6.17 -9.15
C ALA A 166 -22.16 6.49 -8.04
N CYS A 167 -21.24 5.57 -7.78
CA CYS A 167 -20.14 5.80 -6.81
C CYS A 167 -19.21 6.94 -7.24
N LYS A 168 -18.89 7.06 -8.53
CA LYS A 168 -18.07 8.16 -9.05
C LYS A 168 -18.75 9.51 -8.83
N ILE A 169 -20.06 9.59 -9.08
CA ILE A 169 -20.86 10.80 -8.86
C ILE A 169 -20.89 11.16 -7.39
N LEU A 170 -21.19 10.20 -6.49
CA LEU A 170 -21.20 10.40 -5.04
C LEU A 170 -19.84 10.93 -4.54
N ARG A 171 -18.74 10.29 -4.94
CA ARG A 171 -17.39 10.70 -4.55
C ARG A 171 -17.02 12.06 -5.11
N GLY A 172 -17.48 12.40 -6.31
CA GLY A 172 -17.21 13.68 -6.95
C GLY A 172 -17.99 14.86 -6.34
N VAL A 173 -19.13 14.59 -5.71
CA VAL A 173 -19.94 15.62 -5.03
C VAL A 173 -19.56 15.73 -3.55
N PHE A 174 -19.43 14.61 -2.86
CA PHE A 174 -19.16 14.54 -1.41
C PHE A 174 -17.70 14.07 -1.15
N ALA A 175 -16.71 14.80 -1.71
CA ALA A 175 -15.31 14.35 -1.73
C ALA A 175 -14.70 14.11 -0.33
N GLU A 176 -15.09 14.91 0.68
CA GLU A 176 -14.60 14.84 2.06
C GLU A 176 -15.43 13.90 2.96
N ALA A 177 -16.39 13.18 2.37
CA ALA A 177 -17.30 12.32 3.11
C ALA A 177 -16.86 10.85 3.10
N ASP A 178 -17.37 10.11 4.07
CA ASP A 178 -17.21 8.66 4.14
C ASP A 178 -18.37 7.95 3.42
N HIS A 179 -18.02 7.16 2.41
CA HIS A 179 -19.00 6.44 1.59
C HIS A 179 -19.06 4.97 1.94
N TYR A 180 -20.27 4.46 2.05
CA TYR A 180 -20.57 3.07 2.37
C TYR A 180 -21.55 2.48 1.35
N ARG A 181 -21.30 1.24 0.90
CA ARG A 181 -22.28 0.42 0.21
C ARG A 181 -22.92 -0.52 1.21
N MET A 182 -24.24 -0.42 1.37
CA MET A 182 -24.99 -1.18 2.35
C MET A 182 -25.35 -2.58 1.87
N GLY A 183 -25.50 -2.73 0.56
CA GLY A 183 -25.79 -3.97 -0.16
C GLY A 183 -26.52 -3.66 -1.46
N GLY A 184 -26.34 -4.47 -2.50
CA GLY A 184 -27.03 -4.28 -3.78
C GLY A 184 -26.79 -2.89 -4.37
N ASP A 185 -27.87 -2.12 -4.40
CA ASP A 185 -28.04 -0.78 -4.95
C ASP A 185 -28.00 0.35 -3.90
N GLU A 186 -27.91 0.01 -2.60
CA GLU A 186 -28.03 0.95 -1.50
C GLU A 186 -26.69 1.54 -1.07
N PHE A 187 -26.64 2.87 -0.92
CA PHE A 187 -25.48 3.63 -0.48
C PHE A 187 -25.79 4.57 0.68
N LEU A 188 -24.85 4.68 1.59
CA LEU A 188 -24.87 5.63 2.68
C LEU A 188 -23.60 6.50 2.63
N THR A 189 -23.77 7.82 2.69
CA THR A 189 -22.66 8.76 2.79
C THR A 189 -22.77 9.52 4.11
N LEU A 190 -21.70 9.47 4.91
CA LEU A 190 -21.59 10.21 6.16
C LEU A 190 -20.71 11.44 5.96
N CYS A 191 -21.20 12.60 6.35
CA CYS A 191 -20.54 13.90 6.22
C CYS A 191 -20.29 14.50 7.62
N PRO A 192 -19.24 14.07 8.34
CA PRO A 192 -18.94 14.59 9.66
C PRO A 192 -18.59 16.07 9.60
N GLY A 193 -19.17 16.89 10.49
CA GLY A 193 -18.87 18.32 10.58
C GLY A 193 -19.39 19.20 9.44
N MET A 194 -20.05 18.62 8.42
CA MET A 194 -20.63 19.39 7.33
C MET A 194 -21.79 20.23 7.82
N LEU A 195 -21.84 21.49 7.40
CA LEU A 195 -22.95 22.36 7.71
C LEU A 195 -24.20 21.96 6.94
N GLU A 196 -25.36 22.14 7.55
CA GLU A 196 -26.67 21.77 6.96
C GLU A 196 -26.90 22.43 5.57
N VAL A 197 -26.55 23.70 5.46
CA VAL A 197 -26.67 24.45 4.20
C VAL A 197 -25.77 23.86 3.10
N GLU A 198 -24.58 23.41 3.46
CA GLU A 198 -23.65 22.79 2.53
C GLU A 198 -24.12 21.40 2.10
N LEU A 199 -24.66 20.62 3.04
CA LEU A 199 -25.25 19.31 2.77
C LEU A 199 -26.39 19.44 1.75
N TYR A 200 -27.32 20.39 1.93
CA TYR A 200 -28.40 20.63 0.97
C TYR A 200 -27.88 21.08 -0.38
N LYS A 201 -26.88 21.96 -0.43
CA LYS A 201 -26.27 22.41 -1.68
C LYS A 201 -25.62 21.25 -2.45
N GLN A 202 -24.84 20.43 -1.76
CA GLN A 202 -24.21 19.25 -2.39
C GLN A 202 -25.27 18.21 -2.79
N GLY A 203 -26.32 18.00 -1.99
CA GLY A 203 -27.44 17.15 -2.35
C GLY A 203 -28.16 17.61 -3.63
N ALA A 204 -28.36 18.92 -3.81
CA ALA A 204 -28.92 19.48 -5.04
C ALA A 204 -28.01 19.27 -6.25
N GLN A 205 -26.69 19.46 -6.09
CA GLN A 205 -25.70 19.16 -7.13
C GLN A 205 -25.64 17.67 -7.50
N PHE A 206 -25.76 16.80 -6.51
CA PHE A 206 -25.83 15.36 -6.74
C PHE A 206 -27.04 15.02 -7.61
N LYS A 207 -28.23 15.52 -7.24
CA LYS A 207 -29.47 15.33 -8.01
C LYS A 207 -29.34 15.80 -9.46
N GLU A 208 -28.79 16.98 -9.69
CA GLU A 208 -28.55 17.52 -11.04
C GLU A 208 -27.59 16.65 -11.88
N ARG A 209 -26.60 16.00 -11.24
CA ARG A 209 -25.64 15.15 -11.96
C ARG A 209 -26.18 13.78 -12.34
N ILE A 210 -27.12 13.23 -11.56
CA ILE A 210 -27.75 11.94 -11.88
C ILE A 210 -28.88 12.07 -12.89
N GLU A 211 -29.43 13.28 -13.10
CA GLU A 211 -30.48 13.54 -14.10
C GLU A 211 -29.91 13.83 -15.51
N LYS A 212 -28.59 13.90 -15.67
CA LYS A 212 -27.86 14.12 -16.94
C LYS A 212 -27.31 12.84 -17.50
#